data_3935ca98dde6bd66cef69e0bc8a88289
#
_entry.id   3935ca98dde6bd66cef69e0bc8a88289
#
_cell.length_a   1.000
_cell.length_b   1.000
_cell.length_c   1.000
_cell.angle_alpha   90.00
_cell.angle_beta   90.00
_cell.angle_gamma   90.00
#
_symmetry.space_group_name_H-M   'P 1'
#
loop_
_entity.id
_entity.type
_entity.pdbx_description
1 polymer ?
#
loop_
_entity_poly.entity_id
_entity_poly.type
_entity_poly.pdbx_seq_one_letter_code
_entity_poly.pdbx_strand_id
1 'polypeptide(L)'
;MKLGIVGLPNVGKSTLFNSLTKAGAESANYPFCTIDPNVGVVTVPDERLNVLGEMYHTKKIIPAAIEFVDIAGLVKGASKGEGLGNQFLANIREVDAIVHVVRCFENSNIVHVHGSIDPLRDIETINLELIFSDLEILERRIAKTTKVARNDKAAAKELALLEKIKAHLEDGRLAKTFDAVEDEEEEEWLKSYNLLTYKPVIYAANVSEDDLADDGASNAGVQAVREYAAKEESEVFVVCAEIEAEISELDDDEKKMFLEDLGLTESGLEKLIKASYKLLGLISYLTAGEPEVRAWTITEGTKAPQAAGKIHSDFERGFIRAEVVSYDDLIACGSHAAAKEKGLIRLEGKEYVVKDGDIMLFRFNV
;
A
#
# COMPACT_ATOMS: atom_id res chain seq x y z
N MET A 1 -4.07 -3.64 -7.15
CA MET A 1 -2.82 -3.41 -6.41
C MET A 1 -2.92 -4.11 -5.08
N LYS A 2 -1.84 -4.78 -4.68
CA LYS A 2 -1.83 -5.71 -3.55
C LYS A 2 -0.71 -5.35 -2.58
N LEU A 3 -1.02 -5.37 -1.28
CA LEU A 3 -0.01 -5.28 -0.23
C LEU A 3 0.13 -6.63 0.46
N GLY A 4 1.37 -7.09 0.62
CA GLY A 4 1.67 -8.30 1.37
C GLY A 4 1.89 -7.99 2.84
N ILE A 5 1.14 -8.65 3.73
CA ILE A 5 1.39 -8.56 5.17
C ILE A 5 2.40 -9.63 5.53
N VAL A 6 3.56 -9.21 6.03
CA VAL A 6 4.65 -10.08 6.44
C VAL A 6 4.98 -9.88 7.92
N GLY A 7 5.58 -10.88 8.53
CA GLY A 7 6.05 -10.83 9.92
C GLY A 7 6.46 -12.21 10.39
N LEU A 8 7.26 -12.26 11.44
CA LEU A 8 7.63 -13.50 12.11
C LEU A 8 6.39 -14.15 12.77
N PRO A 9 6.43 -15.44 13.10
CA PRO A 9 5.36 -16.07 13.87
C PRO A 9 5.11 -15.34 15.20
N ASN A 10 3.84 -15.28 15.61
CA ASN A 10 3.40 -14.74 16.91
C ASN A 10 3.65 -13.23 17.12
N VAL A 11 3.69 -12.45 16.02
CA VAL A 11 3.80 -10.98 16.08
C VAL A 11 2.45 -10.27 16.01
N GLY A 12 1.34 -11.02 15.87
CA GLY A 12 -0.01 -10.46 15.69
C GLY A 12 -0.46 -10.32 14.23
N LYS A 13 0.32 -10.83 13.27
CA LYS A 13 0.05 -10.72 11.83
C LYS A 13 -1.33 -11.23 11.43
N SER A 14 -1.69 -12.46 11.83
CA SER A 14 -2.99 -13.06 11.47
C SER A 14 -4.16 -12.36 12.15
N THR A 15 -3.99 -11.88 13.38
CA THR A 15 -5.00 -11.09 14.07
C THR A 15 -5.27 -9.80 13.30
N LEU A 16 -4.21 -9.09 12.90
CA LEU A 16 -4.32 -7.86 12.12
C LEU A 16 -4.99 -8.11 10.75
N PHE A 17 -4.59 -9.16 10.04
CA PHE A 17 -5.19 -9.53 8.76
C PHE A 17 -6.69 -9.87 8.90
N ASN A 18 -7.06 -10.62 9.94
CA ASN A 18 -8.46 -10.97 10.19
C ASN A 18 -9.31 -9.72 10.51
N SER A 19 -8.76 -8.77 11.27
CA SER A 19 -9.43 -7.50 11.55
C SER A 19 -9.64 -6.67 10.29
N LEU A 20 -8.63 -6.60 9.42
CA LEU A 20 -8.72 -5.95 8.10
C LEU A 20 -9.80 -6.60 7.22
N THR A 21 -9.86 -7.92 7.17
CA THR A 21 -10.81 -8.65 6.32
C THR A 21 -12.23 -8.57 6.85
N LYS A 22 -12.45 -8.50 8.15
CA LYS A 22 -13.78 -8.26 8.74
C LYS A 22 -14.29 -6.87 8.42
N ALA A 23 -13.48 -5.84 8.59
CA ALA A 23 -13.81 -4.47 8.18
C ALA A 23 -14.12 -4.37 6.67
N GLY A 24 -13.56 -5.29 5.86
CA GLY A 24 -13.83 -5.40 4.42
C GLY A 24 -15.02 -6.27 4.04
N ALA A 25 -15.59 -7.06 4.95
CA ALA A 25 -16.69 -7.98 4.64
C ALA A 25 -17.98 -7.27 4.19
N GLU A 26 -18.20 -6.03 4.59
CA GLU A 26 -19.27 -5.17 4.06
C GLU A 26 -19.02 -4.79 2.59
N SER A 27 -17.79 -4.96 2.08
CA SER A 27 -17.42 -4.74 0.69
C SER A 27 -17.73 -5.91 -0.26
N ALA A 28 -18.43 -6.95 0.19
CA ALA A 28 -18.82 -8.15 -0.60
C ALA A 28 -19.61 -7.86 -1.89
N ASN A 29 -19.91 -6.59 -2.17
CA ASN A 29 -20.54 -6.11 -3.40
C ASN A 29 -19.55 -5.70 -4.51
N TYR A 30 -18.24 -5.90 -4.35
CA TYR A 30 -17.28 -5.66 -5.44
C TYR A 30 -17.36 -6.81 -6.46
N PRO A 31 -17.80 -6.53 -7.70
CA PRO A 31 -17.74 -7.53 -8.76
C PRO A 31 -16.26 -7.84 -9.04
N PHE A 32 -15.93 -9.14 -9.10
CA PHE A 32 -14.58 -9.71 -9.35
C PHE A 32 -13.68 -10.01 -8.14
N CYS A 33 -14.18 -10.03 -6.91
CA CYS A 33 -13.42 -10.63 -5.80
C CYS A 33 -13.36 -12.14 -5.96
N THR A 34 -12.18 -12.67 -6.24
CA THR A 34 -11.89 -14.09 -6.04
C THR A 34 -11.82 -14.37 -4.54
N ILE A 35 -12.57 -15.36 -4.09
CA ILE A 35 -12.54 -15.82 -2.68
C ILE A 35 -11.25 -16.64 -2.52
N ASP A 36 -10.14 -15.97 -2.28
CA ASP A 36 -8.91 -16.61 -1.82
C ASP A 36 -8.83 -16.37 -0.31
N PRO A 37 -8.69 -17.41 0.53
CA PRO A 37 -8.68 -17.25 1.99
C PRO A 37 -7.54 -16.38 2.52
N ASN A 38 -6.53 -16.11 1.71
CA ASN A 38 -5.37 -15.30 2.07
C ASN A 38 -5.42 -13.88 1.47
N VAL A 39 -6.51 -13.49 0.79
CA VAL A 39 -6.68 -12.17 0.18
C VAL A 39 -7.88 -11.46 0.78
N GLY A 40 -7.65 -10.31 1.38
CA GLY A 40 -8.67 -9.42 1.91
C GLY A 40 -8.80 -8.16 1.05
N VAL A 41 -10.04 -7.85 0.61
CA VAL A 41 -10.33 -6.57 -0.04
C VAL A 41 -10.86 -5.61 1.01
N VAL A 42 -10.22 -4.46 1.13
CA VAL A 42 -10.50 -3.49 2.19
C VAL A 42 -10.84 -2.15 1.57
N THR A 43 -11.91 -1.52 2.05
CA THR A 43 -12.32 -0.19 1.60
C THR A 43 -11.39 0.89 2.16
N VAL A 44 -11.09 1.89 1.34
CA VAL A 44 -10.31 3.06 1.75
C VAL A 44 -11.27 4.10 2.33
N PRO A 45 -11.14 4.48 3.61
CA PRO A 45 -11.97 5.50 4.23
C PRO A 45 -11.80 6.85 3.49
N ASP A 46 -12.93 7.43 3.05
CA ASP A 46 -12.95 8.72 2.35
C ASP A 46 -14.25 9.48 2.65
N GLU A 47 -14.17 10.42 3.58
CA GLU A 47 -15.30 11.24 4.02
C GLU A 47 -15.95 12.07 2.90
N ARG A 48 -15.21 12.36 1.83
CA ARG A 48 -15.71 13.08 0.66
C ARG A 48 -16.91 12.39 0.02
N LEU A 49 -16.93 11.06 0.08
CA LEU A 49 -18.01 10.25 -0.49
C LEU A 49 -19.34 10.45 0.28
N ASN A 50 -19.28 10.55 1.59
CA ASN A 50 -20.46 10.77 2.43
C ASN A 50 -21.06 12.15 2.16
N VAL A 51 -20.21 13.18 2.13
CA VAL A 51 -20.64 14.57 1.82
C VAL A 51 -21.26 14.68 0.44
N LEU A 52 -20.65 14.04 -0.57
CA LEU A 52 -21.22 14.00 -1.93
C LEU A 52 -22.50 13.16 -1.98
N GLY A 53 -22.58 12.06 -1.22
CA GLY A 53 -23.76 11.25 -1.10
C GLY A 53 -24.98 12.04 -0.60
N GLU A 54 -24.79 12.86 0.41
CA GLU A 54 -25.83 13.78 0.92
C GLU A 54 -26.18 14.85 -0.11
N MET A 55 -25.18 15.51 -0.72
CA MET A 55 -25.39 16.57 -1.71
C MET A 55 -26.20 16.11 -2.93
N TYR A 56 -25.95 14.89 -3.42
CA TYR A 56 -26.60 14.32 -4.60
C TYR A 56 -27.81 13.45 -4.26
N HIS A 57 -28.13 13.25 -2.97
CA HIS A 57 -29.18 12.32 -2.50
C HIS A 57 -28.99 10.94 -3.12
N THR A 58 -27.74 10.45 -3.11
CA THR A 58 -27.37 9.23 -3.82
C THR A 58 -28.00 7.98 -3.21
N LYS A 59 -28.29 6.99 -4.06
CA LYS A 59 -28.79 5.67 -3.63
C LYS A 59 -27.68 4.73 -3.18
N LYS A 60 -26.43 4.98 -3.61
CA LYS A 60 -25.32 4.08 -3.36
C LYS A 60 -23.99 4.83 -3.30
N ILE A 61 -23.20 4.52 -2.28
CA ILE A 61 -21.81 4.98 -2.14
C ILE A 61 -20.88 3.80 -2.36
N ILE A 62 -19.86 3.99 -3.21
CA ILE A 62 -18.83 2.98 -3.51
C ILE A 62 -17.45 3.57 -3.27
N PRO A 63 -16.81 3.26 -2.14
CA PRO A 63 -15.45 3.72 -1.84
C PRO A 63 -14.41 3.04 -2.73
N ALA A 64 -13.18 3.56 -2.75
CA ALA A 64 -12.03 2.86 -3.29
C ALA A 64 -11.69 1.63 -2.45
N ALA A 65 -10.99 0.66 -3.03
CA ALA A 65 -10.56 -0.53 -2.31
C ALA A 65 -9.12 -0.92 -2.68
N ILE A 66 -8.43 -1.53 -1.73
CA ILE A 66 -7.11 -2.14 -1.92
C ILE A 66 -7.14 -3.58 -1.42
N GLU A 67 -6.23 -4.39 -1.94
CA GLU A 67 -6.12 -5.80 -1.56
C GLU A 67 -4.95 -5.98 -0.60
N PHE A 68 -5.20 -6.68 0.51
CA PHE A 68 -4.16 -7.19 1.40
C PHE A 68 -4.04 -8.69 1.25
N VAL A 69 -2.81 -9.18 1.25
CA VAL A 69 -2.51 -10.62 1.14
C VAL A 69 -1.80 -11.05 2.41
N ASP A 70 -2.35 -12.04 3.12
CA ASP A 70 -1.67 -12.67 4.24
C ASP A 70 -0.57 -13.58 3.72
N ILE A 71 0.67 -13.14 3.85
CA ILE A 71 1.84 -13.94 3.46
C ILE A 71 2.26 -14.79 4.65
N ALA A 72 2.20 -16.12 4.50
CA ALA A 72 2.56 -17.06 5.55
C ALA A 72 3.93 -16.71 6.17
N GLY A 73 4.02 -16.82 7.50
CA GLY A 73 5.20 -16.37 8.25
C GLY A 73 6.49 -17.02 7.78
N LEU A 74 7.56 -16.23 7.79
CA LEU A 74 8.90 -16.67 7.42
C LEU A 74 9.41 -17.74 8.40
N VAL A 75 9.90 -18.85 7.87
CA VAL A 75 10.73 -19.80 8.60
C VAL A 75 12.19 -19.51 8.22
N LYS A 76 13.05 -19.38 9.22
CA LYS A 76 14.51 -19.16 9.02
C LYS A 76 15.08 -20.16 8.02
N GLY A 77 15.80 -19.69 7.00
CA GLY A 77 16.33 -20.51 5.92
C GLY A 77 15.45 -20.59 4.68
N ALA A 78 14.45 -19.68 4.54
CA ALA A 78 13.55 -19.62 3.40
C ALA A 78 14.29 -19.51 2.06
N SER A 79 15.39 -18.78 2.01
CA SER A 79 16.23 -18.60 0.82
C SER A 79 17.01 -19.85 0.44
N LYS A 80 17.18 -20.82 1.34
CA LYS A 80 17.93 -22.07 1.06
C LYS A 80 17.11 -23.19 0.41
N GLY A 81 15.88 -22.89 -0.02
CA GLY A 81 15.12 -23.76 -0.92
C GLY A 81 14.28 -24.85 -0.25
N GLU A 82 14.01 -24.79 1.05
CA GLU A 82 13.13 -25.74 1.71
C GLU A 82 11.67 -25.26 1.69
N GLY A 83 10.86 -25.83 0.80
CA GLY A 83 9.39 -25.85 0.77
C GLY A 83 8.66 -24.51 1.04
N LEU A 84 8.31 -24.24 2.28
CA LEU A 84 7.53 -23.06 2.70
C LEU A 84 8.26 -21.72 2.47
N GLY A 85 9.58 -21.71 2.50
CA GLY A 85 10.38 -20.51 2.27
C GLY A 85 10.30 -20.01 0.82
N ASN A 86 10.33 -20.90 -0.15
CA ASN A 86 10.17 -20.53 -1.56
C ASN A 86 8.77 -19.95 -1.83
N GLN A 87 7.74 -20.48 -1.17
CA GLN A 87 6.38 -19.96 -1.29
C GLN A 87 6.26 -18.55 -0.68
N PHE A 88 6.89 -18.31 0.46
CA PHE A 88 6.95 -16.98 1.08
C PHE A 88 7.55 -15.94 0.11
N LEU A 89 8.72 -16.24 -0.46
CA LEU A 89 9.39 -15.35 -1.41
C LEU A 89 8.59 -15.15 -2.71
N ALA A 90 7.92 -16.21 -3.21
CA ALA A 90 7.05 -16.12 -4.37
C ALA A 90 5.86 -15.21 -4.11
N ASN A 91 5.20 -15.32 -2.95
CA ASN A 91 4.08 -14.48 -2.59
C ASN A 91 4.50 -13.00 -2.46
N ILE A 92 5.69 -12.71 -1.91
CA ILE A 92 6.21 -11.33 -1.86
C ILE A 92 6.45 -10.78 -3.27
N ARG A 93 6.84 -11.60 -4.25
CA ARG A 93 7.02 -11.13 -5.64
C ARG A 93 5.74 -10.63 -6.28
N GLU A 94 4.60 -11.19 -5.91
CA GLU A 94 3.29 -10.90 -6.50
C GLU A 94 2.62 -9.64 -5.94
N VAL A 95 3.13 -9.08 -4.84
CA VAL A 95 2.58 -7.88 -4.23
C VAL A 95 3.35 -6.63 -4.63
N ASP A 96 2.68 -5.47 -4.58
CA ASP A 96 3.25 -4.18 -4.99
C ASP A 96 4.02 -3.49 -3.86
N ALA A 97 3.62 -3.73 -2.60
CA ALA A 97 4.26 -3.18 -1.40
C ALA A 97 4.11 -4.15 -0.22
N ILE A 98 4.83 -3.90 0.86
CA ILE A 98 4.91 -4.75 2.05
C ILE A 98 4.43 -3.98 3.27
N VAL A 99 3.55 -4.61 4.06
CA VAL A 99 3.25 -4.22 5.44
C VAL A 99 4.01 -5.18 6.36
N HIS A 100 5.05 -4.71 7.01
CA HIS A 100 5.87 -5.51 7.90
C HIS A 100 5.38 -5.35 9.34
N VAL A 101 4.71 -6.37 9.86
CA VAL A 101 4.22 -6.40 11.25
C VAL A 101 5.36 -6.77 12.19
N VAL A 102 5.64 -5.89 13.14
CA VAL A 102 6.74 -6.01 14.10
C VAL A 102 6.18 -6.03 15.52
N ARG A 103 6.57 -7.02 16.30
CA ARG A 103 6.13 -7.13 17.68
C ARG A 103 6.87 -6.16 18.59
N CYS A 104 6.12 -5.23 19.20
CA CYS A 104 6.61 -4.26 20.19
C CYS A 104 5.85 -4.36 21.52
N PHE A 105 5.13 -5.45 21.78
CA PHE A 105 4.40 -5.73 23.01
C PHE A 105 4.99 -6.91 23.79
N GLU A 106 4.90 -6.88 25.10
CA GLU A 106 5.25 -8.00 25.97
C GLU A 106 3.99 -8.77 26.37
N ASN A 107 4.01 -10.09 26.21
CA ASN A 107 2.97 -10.98 26.68
C ASN A 107 3.59 -12.35 26.98
N SER A 108 3.59 -12.73 28.27
CA SER A 108 4.17 -13.99 28.75
C SER A 108 3.47 -15.25 28.23
N ASN A 109 2.21 -15.12 27.79
CA ASN A 109 1.42 -16.22 27.25
C ASN A 109 1.66 -16.44 25.75
N ILE A 110 2.32 -15.50 25.06
CA ILE A 110 2.63 -15.56 23.62
C ILE A 110 4.14 -15.72 23.45
N VAL A 111 4.57 -16.93 23.11
CA VAL A 111 6.00 -17.22 22.94
C VAL A 111 6.53 -16.54 21.67
N HIS A 112 7.68 -15.83 21.79
CA HIS A 112 8.41 -15.31 20.66
C HIS A 112 9.35 -16.40 20.09
N VAL A 113 9.48 -16.48 18.76
CA VAL A 113 10.31 -17.51 18.08
C VAL A 113 11.79 -17.49 18.50
N HIS A 114 12.31 -16.34 18.94
CA HIS A 114 13.68 -16.18 19.43
C HIS A 114 13.78 -16.11 20.96
N GLY A 115 12.68 -16.35 21.70
CA GLY A 115 12.65 -16.37 23.15
C GLY A 115 12.72 -14.99 23.82
N SER A 116 12.97 -13.92 23.09
CA SER A 116 12.99 -12.52 23.54
C SER A 116 12.43 -11.60 22.47
N ILE A 117 11.85 -10.47 22.89
CA ILE A 117 11.33 -9.45 21.98
C ILE A 117 12.48 -8.52 21.61
N ASP A 118 12.75 -8.40 20.31
CA ASP A 118 13.73 -7.50 19.74
C ASP A 118 13.26 -7.11 18.32
N PRO A 119 12.56 -5.97 18.19
CA PRO A 119 11.98 -5.54 16.95
C PRO A 119 12.98 -5.40 15.79
N LEU A 120 14.19 -4.91 16.06
CA LEU A 120 15.22 -4.73 15.02
C LEU A 120 15.74 -6.07 14.51
N ARG A 121 16.01 -7.01 15.40
CA ARG A 121 16.41 -8.37 15.00
C ARG A 121 15.33 -9.05 14.16
N ASP A 122 14.06 -8.83 14.49
CA ASP A 122 12.94 -9.41 13.76
C ASP A 122 12.84 -8.81 12.35
N ILE A 123 13.05 -7.50 12.19
CA ILE A 123 13.13 -6.81 10.91
C ILE A 123 14.32 -7.34 10.10
N GLU A 124 15.51 -7.38 10.70
CA GLU A 124 16.73 -7.86 10.04
C GLU A 124 16.60 -9.30 9.57
N THR A 125 15.95 -10.16 10.35
CA THR A 125 15.71 -11.57 9.98
C THR A 125 14.96 -11.69 8.65
N ILE A 126 13.89 -10.93 8.47
CA ILE A 126 13.13 -10.91 7.22
C ILE A 126 13.92 -10.28 6.10
N ASN A 127 14.55 -9.13 6.35
CA ASN A 127 15.33 -8.43 5.34
C ASN A 127 16.49 -9.26 4.79
N LEU A 128 17.18 -10.02 5.63
CA LEU A 128 18.25 -10.92 5.18
C LEU A 128 17.76 -12.01 4.22
N GLU A 129 16.59 -12.60 4.46
CA GLU A 129 16.03 -13.59 3.54
C GLU A 129 15.64 -12.98 2.18
N LEU A 130 15.11 -11.74 2.19
CA LEU A 130 14.83 -10.99 0.97
C LEU A 130 16.12 -10.65 0.21
N ILE A 131 17.15 -10.20 0.91
CA ILE A 131 18.47 -9.88 0.35
C ILE A 131 19.09 -11.12 -0.30
N PHE A 132 19.09 -12.26 0.38
CA PHE A 132 19.64 -13.50 -0.18
C PHE A 132 18.90 -13.91 -1.46
N SER A 133 17.58 -13.80 -1.49
CA SER A 133 16.80 -14.06 -2.70
C SER A 133 17.17 -13.11 -3.84
N ASP A 134 17.38 -11.84 -3.56
CA ASP A 134 17.75 -10.84 -4.56
C ASP A 134 19.18 -11.05 -5.06
N LEU A 135 20.12 -11.40 -4.19
CA LEU A 135 21.49 -11.71 -4.58
C LEU A 135 21.54 -12.86 -5.57
N GLU A 136 20.73 -13.92 -5.40
CA GLU A 136 20.66 -15.01 -6.38
C GLU A 136 20.17 -14.56 -7.76
N ILE A 137 19.22 -13.60 -7.80
CA ILE A 137 18.73 -13.03 -9.06
C ILE A 137 19.84 -12.23 -9.73
N LEU A 138 20.50 -11.35 -8.97
CA LEU A 138 21.58 -10.52 -9.48
C LEU A 138 22.76 -11.36 -9.99
N GLU A 139 23.17 -12.39 -9.26
CA GLU A 139 24.27 -13.28 -9.68
C GLU A 139 23.95 -13.98 -11.00
N ARG A 140 22.74 -14.51 -11.16
CA ARG A 140 22.31 -15.12 -12.44
C ARG A 140 22.31 -14.10 -13.58
N ARG A 141 21.87 -12.86 -13.32
CA ARG A 141 21.85 -11.80 -14.33
C ARG A 141 23.26 -11.32 -14.67
N ILE A 142 24.13 -11.11 -13.67
CA ILE A 142 25.55 -10.78 -13.85
C ILE A 142 26.24 -11.81 -14.72
N ALA A 143 26.08 -13.10 -14.41
CA ALA A 143 26.69 -14.18 -15.19
C ALA A 143 26.24 -14.20 -16.67
N LYS A 144 24.99 -13.80 -16.94
CA LYS A 144 24.44 -13.68 -18.29
C LYS A 144 24.97 -12.42 -19.00
N THR A 145 24.92 -11.27 -18.33
CA THR A 145 25.31 -9.96 -18.89
C THR A 145 26.83 -9.91 -19.16
N THR A 146 27.67 -10.51 -18.31
CA THR A 146 29.12 -10.60 -18.51
C THR A 146 29.51 -11.21 -19.86
N LYS A 147 28.72 -12.17 -20.36
CA LYS A 147 29.03 -12.85 -21.64
C LYS A 147 28.89 -11.91 -22.85
N VAL A 148 28.00 -10.93 -22.77
CA VAL A 148 27.70 -9.96 -23.86
C VAL A 148 28.39 -8.61 -23.67
N ALA A 149 28.72 -8.25 -22.45
CA ALA A 149 29.32 -6.97 -22.06
C ALA A 149 30.66 -6.64 -22.78
N ARG A 150 31.38 -7.67 -23.24
CA ARG A 150 32.65 -7.48 -23.98
C ARG A 150 32.48 -6.80 -25.33
N ASN A 151 31.31 -6.99 -25.95
CA ASN A 151 31.04 -6.51 -27.32
C ASN A 151 29.87 -5.51 -27.36
N ASP A 152 29.25 -5.20 -26.24
CA ASP A 152 28.09 -4.32 -26.12
C ASP A 152 28.28 -3.32 -24.98
N LYS A 153 28.30 -2.02 -25.34
CA LYS A 153 28.49 -0.93 -24.38
C LYS A 153 27.33 -0.78 -23.39
N ALA A 154 26.09 -1.03 -23.84
CA ALA A 154 24.92 -0.97 -22.97
C ALA A 154 24.96 -2.11 -21.95
N ALA A 155 25.31 -3.31 -22.40
CA ALA A 155 25.50 -4.45 -21.50
C ALA A 155 26.67 -4.24 -20.52
N ALA A 156 27.73 -3.56 -20.91
CA ALA A 156 28.84 -3.20 -20.02
C ALA A 156 28.41 -2.22 -18.93
N LYS A 157 27.58 -1.22 -19.30
CA LYS A 157 26.97 -0.26 -18.35
C LYS A 157 26.03 -0.96 -17.38
N GLU A 158 25.13 -1.83 -17.91
CA GLU A 158 24.23 -2.61 -17.06
C GLU A 158 25.01 -3.53 -16.08
N LEU A 159 26.11 -4.15 -16.54
CA LEU A 159 26.95 -4.98 -15.67
C LEU A 159 27.52 -4.18 -14.49
N ALA A 160 28.03 -2.97 -14.76
CA ALA A 160 28.56 -2.10 -13.71
C ALA A 160 27.47 -1.72 -12.68
N LEU A 161 26.25 -1.45 -13.12
CA LEU A 161 25.12 -1.18 -12.23
C LEU A 161 24.77 -2.41 -11.38
N LEU A 162 24.69 -3.60 -12.01
CA LEU A 162 24.39 -4.86 -11.31
C LEU A 162 25.42 -5.17 -10.21
N GLU A 163 26.71 -4.93 -10.48
CA GLU A 163 27.78 -5.12 -9.49
C GLU A 163 27.68 -4.13 -8.34
N LYS A 164 27.33 -2.86 -8.61
CA LYS A 164 27.10 -1.84 -7.57
C LYS A 164 25.89 -2.24 -6.68
N ILE A 165 24.77 -2.68 -7.26
CA ILE A 165 23.60 -3.11 -6.52
C ILE A 165 23.93 -4.35 -5.68
N LYS A 166 24.65 -5.32 -6.26
CA LYS A 166 25.08 -6.52 -5.54
C LYS A 166 25.91 -6.16 -4.30
N ALA A 167 26.91 -5.30 -4.43
CA ALA A 167 27.73 -4.84 -3.31
C ALA A 167 26.89 -4.13 -2.22
N HIS A 168 25.89 -3.33 -2.63
CA HIS A 168 24.97 -2.66 -1.72
C HIS A 168 24.16 -3.67 -0.88
N LEU A 169 23.64 -4.73 -1.52
CA LEU A 169 22.92 -5.80 -0.83
C LEU A 169 23.84 -6.66 0.06
N GLU A 170 25.08 -6.96 -0.38
CA GLU A 170 26.06 -7.68 0.42
C GLU A 170 26.46 -6.94 1.71
N ASP A 171 26.38 -5.61 1.70
CA ASP A 171 26.53 -4.76 2.89
C ASP A 171 25.28 -4.78 3.82
N GLY A 172 24.25 -5.59 3.51
CA GLY A 172 23.02 -5.70 4.27
C GLY A 172 22.03 -4.56 4.07
N ARG A 173 22.23 -3.71 3.05
CA ARG A 173 21.34 -2.60 2.70
C ARG A 173 20.29 -3.03 1.67
N LEU A 174 19.06 -2.53 1.80
CA LEU A 174 17.97 -2.87 0.88
C LEU A 174 18.11 -2.13 -0.45
N ALA A 175 17.71 -2.75 -1.56
CA ALA A 175 17.81 -2.15 -2.88
C ALA A 175 17.06 -0.81 -3.01
N LYS A 176 15.97 -0.60 -2.24
CA LYS A 176 15.23 0.68 -2.20
C LYS A 176 16.06 1.85 -1.67
N THR A 177 17.15 1.59 -0.92
CA THR A 177 18.08 2.61 -0.41
C THR A 177 19.29 2.82 -1.31
N PHE A 178 19.30 2.22 -2.51
CA PHE A 178 20.34 2.40 -3.49
C PHE A 178 20.16 3.73 -4.23
N ASP A 179 21.11 4.64 -4.06
CA ASP A 179 21.08 6.03 -4.55
C ASP A 179 22.10 6.33 -5.65
N ALA A 180 22.89 5.32 -6.08
CA ALA A 180 23.96 5.50 -7.04
C ALA A 180 23.53 5.23 -8.50
N VAL A 181 22.26 5.54 -8.84
CA VAL A 181 21.73 5.52 -10.21
C VAL A 181 22.18 6.79 -10.93
N GLU A 182 22.74 6.67 -12.13
CA GLU A 182 23.35 7.79 -12.86
C GLU A 182 22.39 8.44 -13.86
N ASP A 183 21.41 7.71 -14.41
CA ASP A 183 20.45 8.22 -15.39
C ASP A 183 19.14 7.41 -15.43
N GLU A 184 18.17 7.86 -16.25
CA GLU A 184 16.85 7.25 -16.40
C GLU A 184 16.91 5.79 -16.88
N GLU A 185 17.89 5.44 -17.73
CA GLU A 185 18.07 4.07 -18.23
C GLU A 185 18.44 3.10 -17.10
N GLU A 186 19.36 3.51 -16.23
CA GLU A 186 19.72 2.73 -15.04
C GLU A 186 18.56 2.58 -14.05
N GLU A 187 17.77 3.63 -13.90
CA GLU A 187 16.55 3.58 -13.07
C GLU A 187 15.51 2.60 -13.62
N GLU A 188 15.31 2.59 -14.95
CA GLU A 188 14.44 1.62 -15.60
C GLU A 188 14.95 0.18 -15.44
N TRP A 189 16.25 -0.03 -15.57
CA TRP A 189 16.87 -1.34 -15.32
C TRP A 189 16.66 -1.79 -13.88
N LEU A 190 16.94 -0.94 -12.89
CA LEU A 190 16.74 -1.28 -11.47
C LEU A 190 15.29 -1.70 -11.20
N LYS A 191 14.32 -0.94 -11.69
CA LYS A 191 12.89 -1.29 -11.60
C LYS A 191 12.58 -2.64 -12.27
N SER A 192 13.20 -2.91 -13.42
CA SER A 192 12.98 -4.14 -14.21
C SER A 192 13.49 -5.41 -13.52
N TYR A 193 14.44 -5.31 -12.61
CA TYR A 193 15.01 -6.46 -11.90
C TYR A 193 14.01 -7.10 -10.93
N ASN A 194 12.94 -6.40 -10.58
CA ASN A 194 11.89 -6.86 -9.67
C ASN A 194 12.44 -7.43 -8.36
N LEU A 195 13.38 -6.70 -7.77
CA LEU A 195 14.01 -7.09 -6.50
C LEU A 195 13.00 -6.97 -5.36
N LEU A 196 13.00 -7.94 -4.45
CA LEU A 196 12.10 -7.96 -3.29
C LEU A 196 12.42 -6.80 -2.34
N THR A 197 13.71 -6.50 -2.17
CA THR A 197 14.20 -5.41 -1.32
C THR A 197 14.04 -4.02 -1.93
N TYR A 198 13.57 -3.93 -3.18
CA TYR A 198 13.22 -2.66 -3.83
C TYR A 198 11.78 -2.24 -3.57
N LYS A 199 10.92 -3.19 -3.12
CA LYS A 199 9.52 -2.90 -2.84
C LYS A 199 9.37 -1.89 -1.69
N PRO A 200 8.38 -0.97 -1.79
CA PRO A 200 8.04 -0.07 -0.69
C PRO A 200 7.58 -0.86 0.54
N VAL A 201 7.95 -0.39 1.73
CA VAL A 201 7.61 -1.03 3.01
C VAL A 201 7.00 -0.01 3.97
N ILE A 202 5.94 -0.43 4.65
CA ILE A 202 5.39 0.21 5.86
C ILE A 202 5.65 -0.73 7.03
N TYR A 203 6.10 -0.20 8.16
CA TYR A 203 6.23 -0.96 9.40
C TYR A 203 4.97 -0.76 10.26
N ALA A 204 4.30 -1.86 10.60
CA ALA A 204 3.21 -1.88 11.58
C ALA A 204 3.76 -2.36 12.92
N ALA A 205 4.07 -1.41 13.81
CA ALA A 205 4.53 -1.69 15.16
C ALA A 205 3.33 -2.13 16.02
N ASN A 206 3.23 -3.43 16.29
CA ASN A 206 2.15 -3.98 17.07
C ASN A 206 2.48 -3.89 18.57
N VAL A 207 1.70 -3.11 19.29
CA VAL A 207 1.88 -2.74 20.70
C VAL A 207 0.74 -3.28 21.56
N SER A 208 0.86 -3.10 22.89
CA SER A 208 -0.26 -3.26 23.84
C SER A 208 -1.19 -2.05 23.81
N GLU A 209 -2.40 -2.20 24.38
CA GLU A 209 -3.37 -1.11 24.49
C GLU A 209 -2.79 0.13 25.19
N ASP A 210 -2.00 -0.07 26.24
CA ASP A 210 -1.41 1.01 27.05
C ASP A 210 -0.52 1.97 26.22
N ASP A 211 0.05 1.49 25.12
CA ASP A 211 0.93 2.28 24.23
C ASP A 211 0.16 3.09 23.16
N LEU A 212 -1.16 2.90 23.02
CA LEU A 212 -1.94 3.59 21.96
C LEU A 212 -2.13 5.07 22.24
N ALA A 213 -2.34 5.45 23.52
CA ALA A 213 -2.67 6.83 23.90
C ALA A 213 -1.57 7.84 23.53
N ASP A 214 -0.30 7.42 23.56
CA ASP A 214 0.86 8.25 23.20
C ASP A 214 1.49 7.88 21.83
N ASP A 215 0.76 7.10 21.04
CA ASP A 215 1.23 6.59 19.73
C ASP A 215 2.57 5.85 19.85
N GLY A 216 2.75 5.08 20.96
CA GLY A 216 3.97 4.31 21.24
C GLY A 216 5.19 5.17 21.56
N ALA A 217 5.03 6.45 21.94
CA ALA A 217 6.16 7.34 22.20
C ALA A 217 7.01 6.87 23.38
N SER A 218 6.42 6.27 24.39
CA SER A 218 7.10 5.68 25.57
C SER A 218 7.62 4.26 25.34
N ASN A 219 7.25 3.60 24.24
CA ASN A 219 7.67 2.24 23.93
C ASN A 219 9.03 2.23 23.24
N ALA A 220 10.06 1.71 23.90
CA ALA A 220 11.43 1.67 23.37
C ALA A 220 11.56 0.85 22.06
N GLY A 221 10.76 -0.20 21.90
CA GLY A 221 10.71 -1.01 20.68
C GLY A 221 10.18 -0.20 19.49
N VAL A 222 9.10 0.57 19.70
CA VAL A 222 8.54 1.48 18.68
C VAL A 222 9.55 2.54 18.28
N GLN A 223 10.27 3.15 19.25
CA GLN A 223 11.29 4.16 18.95
C GLN A 223 12.43 3.57 18.11
N ALA A 224 12.89 2.36 18.46
CA ALA A 224 13.91 1.65 17.69
C ALA A 224 13.46 1.38 16.24
N VAL A 225 12.20 0.96 16.04
CA VAL A 225 11.62 0.75 14.69
C VAL A 225 11.54 2.06 13.93
N ARG A 226 11.13 3.16 14.56
CA ARG A 226 11.07 4.50 13.94
C ARG A 226 12.45 4.99 13.48
N GLU A 227 13.48 4.83 14.33
CA GLU A 227 14.85 5.20 13.98
C GLU A 227 15.39 4.36 12.82
N TYR A 228 15.06 3.08 12.78
CA TYR A 228 15.42 2.18 11.70
C TYR A 228 14.71 2.58 10.39
N ALA A 229 13.40 2.73 10.43
CA ALA A 229 12.57 3.08 9.29
C ALA A 229 12.95 4.44 8.67
N ALA A 230 13.33 5.41 9.50
CA ALA A 230 13.78 6.73 9.03
C ALA A 230 15.02 6.65 8.12
N LYS A 231 15.93 5.70 8.37
CA LYS A 231 17.12 5.48 7.53
C LYS A 231 16.78 4.90 6.16
N GLU A 232 15.60 4.31 6.03
CA GLU A 232 15.09 3.69 4.82
C GLU A 232 13.98 4.52 4.15
N GLU A 233 13.68 5.72 4.67
CA GLU A 233 12.57 6.57 4.23
C GLU A 233 11.21 5.84 4.25
N SER A 234 11.02 4.97 5.26
CA SER A 234 9.79 4.20 5.46
C SER A 234 8.97 4.76 6.61
N GLU A 235 7.64 4.66 6.52
CA GLU A 235 6.73 5.07 7.57
C GLU A 235 6.50 3.94 8.59
N VAL A 236 6.21 4.33 9.85
CA VAL A 236 5.87 3.43 10.94
C VAL A 236 4.51 3.80 11.48
N PHE A 237 3.61 2.81 11.55
CA PHE A 237 2.30 2.95 12.17
C PHE A 237 2.21 2.09 13.42
N VAL A 238 1.69 2.68 14.48
CA VAL A 238 1.42 1.99 15.74
C VAL A 238 0.02 1.41 15.67
N VAL A 239 -0.08 0.12 15.91
CA VAL A 239 -1.34 -0.61 15.95
C VAL A 239 -1.37 -1.53 17.18
N CYS A 240 -2.54 -1.77 17.72
CA CYS A 240 -2.76 -2.87 18.67
C CYS A 240 -3.71 -3.87 18.01
N ALA A 241 -3.18 -4.98 17.56
CA ALA A 241 -3.96 -5.97 16.81
C ALA A 241 -5.12 -6.55 17.65
N GLU A 242 -5.00 -6.59 18.97
CA GLU A 242 -6.04 -7.02 19.90
C GLU A 242 -7.20 -6.02 19.90
N ILE A 243 -6.92 -4.73 20.05
CA ILE A 243 -7.91 -3.64 19.99
C ILE A 243 -8.57 -3.56 18.61
N GLU A 244 -7.80 -3.71 17.54
CA GLU A 244 -8.37 -3.73 16.18
C GLU A 244 -9.33 -4.92 15.97
N ALA A 245 -9.05 -6.07 16.59
CA ALA A 245 -9.95 -7.21 16.56
C ALA A 245 -11.27 -6.91 17.31
N GLU A 246 -11.22 -6.24 18.45
CA GLU A 246 -12.40 -5.80 19.20
C GLU A 246 -13.23 -4.78 18.40
N ILE A 247 -12.59 -3.75 17.87
CA ILE A 247 -13.22 -2.72 17.04
C ILE A 247 -13.94 -3.33 15.82
N SER A 248 -13.37 -4.37 15.22
CA SER A 248 -13.93 -5.03 14.04
C SER A 248 -15.26 -5.75 14.27
N GLU A 249 -15.67 -5.93 15.52
CA GLU A 249 -16.95 -6.55 15.91
C GLU A 249 -18.02 -5.50 16.26
N LEU A 250 -17.68 -4.21 16.34
CA LEU A 250 -18.54 -3.11 16.75
C LEU A 250 -19.24 -2.47 15.54
N ASP A 251 -20.42 -1.92 15.75
CA ASP A 251 -21.03 -1.04 14.77
C ASP A 251 -20.37 0.36 14.76
N ASP A 252 -20.71 1.20 13.78
CA ASP A 252 -20.07 2.51 13.57
C ASP A 252 -20.18 3.44 14.78
N ASP A 253 -21.34 3.44 15.46
CA ASP A 253 -21.57 4.29 16.63
C ASP A 253 -20.77 3.79 17.84
N GLU A 254 -20.80 2.47 18.07
CA GLU A 254 -20.02 1.80 19.12
C GLU A 254 -18.52 1.98 18.91
N LYS A 255 -18.05 1.81 17.66
CA LYS A 255 -16.66 2.02 17.27
C LYS A 255 -16.20 3.44 17.58
N LYS A 256 -17.03 4.45 17.23
CA LYS A 256 -16.69 5.84 17.51
C LYS A 256 -16.55 6.11 19.00
N MET A 257 -17.50 5.64 19.81
CA MET A 257 -17.43 5.77 21.27
C MET A 257 -16.21 5.08 21.85
N PHE A 258 -15.89 3.88 21.39
CA PHE A 258 -14.74 3.11 21.83
C PHE A 258 -13.41 3.82 21.54
N LEU A 259 -13.27 4.38 20.33
CA LEU A 259 -12.09 5.18 19.95
C LEU A 259 -11.97 6.46 20.78
N GLU A 260 -13.08 7.15 21.03
CA GLU A 260 -13.11 8.36 21.89
C GLU A 260 -12.68 8.03 23.32
N ASP A 261 -13.10 6.90 23.89
CA ASP A 261 -12.69 6.44 25.23
C ASP A 261 -11.19 6.14 25.30
N LEU A 262 -10.59 5.67 24.20
CA LEU A 262 -9.14 5.48 24.07
C LEU A 262 -8.37 6.77 23.75
N GLY A 263 -9.07 7.90 23.55
CA GLY A 263 -8.46 9.18 23.14
C GLY A 263 -8.00 9.20 21.69
N LEU A 264 -8.55 8.33 20.84
CA LEU A 264 -8.20 8.18 19.43
C LEU A 264 -9.28 8.81 18.52
N THR A 265 -8.88 9.38 17.40
CA THR A 265 -9.79 9.92 16.37
C THR A 265 -10.09 8.92 15.26
N GLU A 266 -9.19 7.98 15.04
CA GLU A 266 -9.33 6.90 14.05
C GLU A 266 -8.54 5.66 14.52
N SER A 267 -8.88 4.49 13.99
CA SER A 267 -8.18 3.25 14.35
C SER A 267 -6.79 3.16 13.68
N GLY A 268 -5.92 2.31 14.24
CA GLY A 268 -4.61 2.04 13.65
C GLY A 268 -4.72 1.42 12.25
N LEU A 269 -5.75 0.57 12.02
CA LEU A 269 -6.03 0.01 10.70
C LEU A 269 -6.46 1.06 9.68
N GLU A 270 -7.29 2.02 10.05
CA GLU A 270 -7.69 3.10 9.14
C GLU A 270 -6.48 3.94 8.72
N LYS A 271 -5.59 4.26 9.66
CA LYS A 271 -4.31 4.92 9.36
C LYS A 271 -3.46 4.09 8.40
N LEU A 272 -3.32 2.79 8.67
CA LEU A 272 -2.56 1.87 7.84
C LEU A 272 -3.12 1.76 6.41
N ILE A 273 -4.44 1.69 6.24
CA ILE A 273 -5.09 1.62 4.93
C ILE A 273 -4.82 2.89 4.13
N LYS A 274 -5.02 4.07 4.73
CA LYS A 274 -4.75 5.37 4.08
C LYS A 274 -3.28 5.51 3.67
N ALA A 275 -2.37 5.14 4.56
CA ALA A 275 -0.94 5.20 4.29
C ALA A 275 -0.51 4.19 3.22
N SER A 276 -1.08 2.99 3.21
CA SER A 276 -0.85 1.98 2.19
C SER A 276 -1.31 2.46 0.81
N TYR A 277 -2.45 3.14 0.74
CA TYR A 277 -2.97 3.74 -0.48
C TYR A 277 -2.02 4.79 -1.04
N LYS A 278 -1.54 5.69 -0.18
CA LYS A 278 -0.54 6.71 -0.52
C LYS A 278 0.82 6.11 -0.91
N LEU A 279 1.30 5.09 -0.18
CA LEU A 279 2.56 4.41 -0.49
C LEU A 279 2.60 3.83 -1.89
N LEU A 280 1.46 3.30 -2.34
CA LEU A 280 1.29 2.77 -3.70
C LEU A 280 1.16 3.87 -4.77
N GLY A 281 1.28 5.15 -4.40
CA GLY A 281 1.08 6.27 -5.30
C GLY A 281 -0.34 6.33 -5.86
N LEU A 282 -1.33 5.86 -5.08
CA LEU A 282 -2.73 5.83 -5.49
C LEU A 282 -3.44 7.13 -5.10
N ILE A 283 -4.31 7.57 -5.99
CA ILE A 283 -5.24 8.66 -5.78
C ILE A 283 -6.64 8.24 -6.24
N SER A 284 -7.65 8.96 -5.78
CA SER A 284 -9.03 8.72 -6.17
C SER A 284 -9.60 9.95 -6.90
N TYR A 285 -10.09 9.75 -8.12
CA TYR A 285 -11.06 10.67 -8.68
C TYR A 285 -12.48 10.17 -8.38
N LEU A 286 -13.45 11.06 -8.41
CA LEU A 286 -14.80 10.80 -7.97
C LEU A 286 -15.79 10.97 -9.13
N THR A 287 -16.82 10.14 -9.15
CA THR A 287 -18.03 10.38 -9.95
C THR A 287 -19.20 10.54 -9.00
N ALA A 288 -20.01 11.55 -9.22
CA ALA A 288 -21.12 11.90 -8.32
C ALA A 288 -22.42 12.09 -9.09
N GLY A 289 -23.47 11.43 -8.62
CA GLY A 289 -24.80 11.50 -9.16
C GLY A 289 -25.84 10.82 -8.26
N GLU A 290 -27.13 10.99 -8.58
CA GLU A 290 -28.23 10.35 -7.85
C GLU A 290 -28.14 8.81 -7.84
N PRO A 291 -27.77 8.11 -8.94
CA PRO A 291 -27.65 6.65 -8.92
C PRO A 291 -26.53 6.15 -8.01
N GLU A 292 -25.38 6.78 -8.08
CA GLU A 292 -24.22 6.43 -7.25
C GLU A 292 -23.23 7.58 -7.10
N VAL A 293 -22.51 7.58 -5.99
CA VAL A 293 -21.25 8.31 -5.77
C VAL A 293 -20.17 7.26 -5.62
N ARG A 294 -19.07 7.41 -6.39
CA ARG A 294 -18.01 6.41 -6.42
C ARG A 294 -16.62 7.01 -6.49
N ALA A 295 -15.70 6.43 -5.73
CA ALA A 295 -14.27 6.68 -5.86
C ALA A 295 -13.63 5.67 -6.84
N TRP A 296 -12.81 6.18 -7.74
CA TRP A 296 -12.08 5.41 -8.74
C TRP A 296 -10.59 5.50 -8.49
N THR A 297 -9.97 4.36 -8.27
CA THR A 297 -8.53 4.28 -7.99
C THR A 297 -7.71 4.39 -9.25
N ILE A 298 -6.79 5.33 -9.26
CA ILE A 298 -5.76 5.52 -10.30
C ILE A 298 -4.40 5.76 -9.65
N THR A 299 -3.33 5.62 -10.40
CA THR A 299 -2.00 6.06 -9.97
C THR A 299 -1.84 7.55 -10.21
N GLU A 300 -1.11 8.23 -9.33
CA GLU A 300 -0.70 9.62 -9.53
C GLU A 300 -0.01 9.78 -10.89
N GLY A 301 -0.30 10.88 -11.59
CA GLY A 301 0.18 11.11 -12.96
C GLY A 301 -0.69 10.52 -14.07
N THR A 302 -1.77 9.78 -13.74
CA THR A 302 -2.70 9.23 -14.74
C THR A 302 -3.43 10.35 -15.49
N LYS A 303 -3.47 10.25 -16.84
CA LYS A 303 -4.20 11.19 -17.68
C LYS A 303 -5.68 10.84 -17.78
N ALA A 304 -6.50 11.82 -18.18
CA ALA A 304 -7.96 11.70 -18.25
C ALA A 304 -8.47 10.51 -19.08
N PRO A 305 -7.91 10.17 -20.27
CA PRO A 305 -8.36 9.00 -21.03
C PRO A 305 -8.18 7.68 -20.25
N GLN A 306 -7.00 7.47 -19.66
CA GLN A 306 -6.71 6.27 -18.88
C GLN A 306 -7.57 6.19 -17.60
N ALA A 307 -7.86 7.35 -16.98
CA ALA A 307 -8.80 7.43 -15.88
C ALA A 307 -10.21 7.00 -16.31
N ALA A 308 -10.68 7.49 -17.46
CA ALA A 308 -11.96 7.06 -18.05
C ALA A 308 -12.00 5.55 -18.32
N GLY A 309 -10.85 4.98 -18.71
CA GLY A 309 -10.67 3.54 -18.92
C GLY A 309 -10.92 2.68 -17.67
N LYS A 310 -10.78 3.26 -16.48
CA LYS A 310 -11.13 2.58 -15.23
C LYS A 310 -12.63 2.31 -15.08
N ILE A 311 -13.47 3.14 -15.70
CA ILE A 311 -14.92 2.94 -15.76
C ILE A 311 -15.24 1.88 -16.80
N HIS A 312 -14.77 2.07 -18.03
CA HIS A 312 -14.95 1.13 -19.14
C HIS A 312 -13.92 1.40 -20.25
N SER A 313 -13.44 0.35 -20.91
CA SER A 313 -12.47 0.46 -22.02
C SER A 313 -12.97 1.33 -23.19
N ASP A 314 -14.28 1.37 -23.42
CA ASP A 314 -14.87 2.21 -24.45
C ASP A 314 -14.75 3.71 -24.12
N PHE A 315 -14.78 4.06 -22.83
CA PHE A 315 -14.61 5.45 -22.41
C PHE A 315 -13.19 5.95 -22.71
N GLU A 316 -12.18 5.08 -22.57
CA GLU A 316 -10.81 5.40 -22.96
C GLU A 316 -10.65 5.55 -24.46
N ARG A 317 -11.15 4.57 -25.24
CA ARG A 317 -11.04 4.58 -26.70
C ARG A 317 -11.79 5.73 -27.35
N GLY A 318 -12.98 5.99 -26.87
CA GLY A 318 -13.87 7.04 -27.39
C GLY A 318 -13.72 8.38 -26.69
N PHE A 319 -12.71 8.59 -25.85
CA PHE A 319 -12.54 9.79 -25.04
C PHE A 319 -12.53 11.07 -25.90
N ILE A 320 -13.40 12.01 -25.55
CA ILE A 320 -13.47 13.35 -26.18
C ILE A 320 -12.93 14.40 -25.24
N ARG A 321 -13.49 14.50 -24.03
CA ARG A 321 -13.14 15.45 -22.98
C ARG A 321 -13.71 15.02 -21.63
N ALA A 322 -13.21 15.61 -20.57
CA ALA A 322 -13.77 15.48 -19.23
C ALA A 322 -14.26 16.86 -18.72
N GLU A 323 -15.41 16.87 -18.09
CA GLU A 323 -15.84 17.98 -17.24
C GLU A 323 -15.29 17.71 -15.84
N VAL A 324 -14.51 18.63 -15.29
CA VAL A 324 -13.77 18.46 -14.04
C VAL A 324 -14.04 19.62 -13.10
N VAL A 325 -14.40 19.32 -11.87
CA VAL A 325 -14.45 20.26 -10.76
C VAL A 325 -13.72 19.65 -9.55
N SER A 326 -12.93 20.44 -8.84
CA SER A 326 -12.31 19.93 -7.60
C SER A 326 -13.38 19.73 -6.52
N TYR A 327 -13.14 18.76 -5.63
CA TYR A 327 -14.05 18.54 -4.48
C TYR A 327 -14.26 19.83 -3.68
N ASP A 328 -13.18 20.53 -3.35
CA ASP A 328 -13.25 21.76 -2.53
C ASP A 328 -14.08 22.85 -3.19
N ASP A 329 -13.90 23.08 -4.50
CA ASP A 329 -14.68 24.06 -5.25
C ASP A 329 -16.16 23.69 -5.31
N LEU A 330 -16.49 22.42 -5.51
CA LEU A 330 -17.88 21.97 -5.54
C LEU A 330 -18.56 22.15 -4.19
N ILE A 331 -17.90 21.77 -3.08
CA ILE A 331 -18.43 21.94 -1.73
C ILE A 331 -18.61 23.42 -1.39
N ALA A 332 -17.63 24.26 -1.71
CA ALA A 332 -17.72 25.71 -1.49
C ALA A 332 -18.87 26.37 -2.29
N CYS A 333 -19.25 25.79 -3.43
CA CYS A 333 -20.39 26.25 -4.23
C CYS A 333 -21.73 25.69 -3.75
N GLY A 334 -21.77 24.60 -3.04
CA GLY A 334 -22.96 23.94 -2.53
C GLY A 334 -23.77 23.16 -3.59
N SER A 335 -23.47 23.28 -4.87
CA SER A 335 -24.09 22.48 -5.93
C SER A 335 -23.29 22.53 -7.24
N HIS A 336 -23.50 21.52 -8.09
CA HIS A 336 -22.92 21.48 -9.44
C HIS A 336 -23.37 22.66 -10.33
N ALA A 337 -24.65 23.06 -10.21
CA ALA A 337 -25.19 24.21 -10.94
C ALA A 337 -24.48 25.51 -10.56
N ALA A 338 -24.31 25.77 -9.26
CA ALA A 338 -23.60 26.93 -8.76
C ALA A 338 -22.11 26.94 -9.16
N ALA A 339 -21.44 25.79 -9.14
CA ALA A 339 -20.06 25.66 -9.61
C ALA A 339 -19.95 25.98 -11.12
N LYS A 340 -20.93 25.56 -11.91
CA LYS A 340 -21.01 25.86 -13.35
C LYS A 340 -21.23 27.34 -13.61
N GLU A 341 -22.14 27.99 -12.89
CA GLU A 341 -22.40 29.44 -13.01
C GLU A 341 -21.17 30.27 -12.65
N LYS A 342 -20.36 29.80 -11.69
CA LYS A 342 -19.10 30.44 -11.30
C LYS A 342 -17.94 30.12 -12.23
N GLY A 343 -18.14 29.28 -13.25
CA GLY A 343 -17.09 28.89 -14.20
C GLY A 343 -16.01 27.98 -13.62
N LEU A 344 -16.28 27.27 -12.52
CA LEU A 344 -15.34 26.39 -11.85
C LEU A 344 -15.32 24.97 -12.44
N ILE A 345 -16.29 24.64 -13.29
CA ILE A 345 -16.27 23.40 -14.07
C ILE A 345 -15.40 23.59 -15.30
N ARG A 346 -14.28 22.92 -15.34
CA ARG A 346 -13.32 22.98 -16.42
C ARG A 346 -13.61 21.90 -17.46
N LEU A 347 -13.30 22.20 -18.72
CA LEU A 347 -13.32 21.23 -19.81
C LEU A 347 -11.89 20.83 -20.12
N GLU A 348 -11.53 19.60 -19.81
CA GLU A 348 -10.18 19.09 -19.91
C GLU A 348 -10.03 18.07 -21.04
N GLY A 349 -8.91 18.16 -21.75
CA GLY A 349 -8.58 17.28 -22.86
C GLY A 349 -7.76 16.05 -22.48
N LYS A 350 -7.20 15.38 -23.49
CA LYS A 350 -6.47 14.11 -23.33
C LYS A 350 -5.20 14.20 -22.49
N GLU A 351 -4.58 15.38 -22.43
CA GLU A 351 -3.31 15.59 -21.70
C GLU A 351 -3.51 15.98 -20.23
N TYR A 352 -4.78 16.12 -19.80
CA TYR A 352 -5.06 16.47 -18.43
C TYR A 352 -4.62 15.37 -17.48
N VAL A 353 -3.77 15.71 -16.52
CA VAL A 353 -3.35 14.83 -15.43
C VAL A 353 -4.36 14.96 -14.30
N VAL A 354 -5.04 13.87 -13.98
CA VAL A 354 -6.08 13.80 -12.96
C VAL A 354 -5.49 13.99 -11.57
N LYS A 355 -6.18 14.77 -10.74
CA LYS A 355 -5.79 15.04 -9.35
C LYS A 355 -6.69 14.29 -8.38
N ASP A 356 -6.14 14.02 -7.19
CA ASP A 356 -6.94 13.45 -6.10
C ASP A 356 -8.12 14.36 -5.75
N GLY A 357 -9.32 13.78 -5.63
CA GLY A 357 -10.54 14.53 -5.35
C GLY A 357 -11.17 15.27 -6.55
N ASP A 358 -10.64 15.10 -7.76
CA ASP A 358 -11.34 15.60 -8.95
C ASP A 358 -12.67 14.87 -9.11
N ILE A 359 -13.75 15.64 -9.26
CA ILE A 359 -15.08 15.12 -9.62
C ILE A 359 -15.23 15.22 -11.12
N MET A 360 -15.39 14.09 -11.79
CA MET A 360 -15.24 13.98 -13.24
C MET A 360 -16.49 13.44 -13.92
N LEU A 361 -16.83 14.04 -15.06
CA LEU A 361 -17.83 13.53 -15.99
C LEU A 361 -17.21 13.38 -17.38
N PHE A 362 -17.05 12.16 -17.84
CA PHE A 362 -16.45 11.88 -19.15
C PHE A 362 -17.44 11.99 -20.30
N ARG A 363 -17.01 12.63 -21.40
CA ARG A 363 -17.71 12.66 -22.68
C ARG A 363 -16.92 11.81 -23.65
N PHE A 364 -17.57 10.85 -24.23
CA PHE A 364 -16.98 9.88 -25.16
C PHE A 364 -17.93 9.57 -26.30
N ASN A 365 -17.39 9.05 -27.40
CA ASN A 365 -18.13 8.57 -28.55
C ASN A 365 -17.50 7.24 -29.01
N VAL A 366 -18.32 6.19 -29.11
CA VAL A 366 -17.90 4.83 -29.50
C VAL A 366 -18.61 4.43 -30.77
#